data_7935a7768eff2e0891408acc9bb2bf03
#
_entry.id   7935a7768eff2e0891408acc9bb2bf03
#
_cell.length_a   1.000
_cell.length_b   1.000
_cell.length_c   1.000
_cell.angle_alpha   90.00
_cell.angle_beta   90.00
_cell.angle_gamma   90.00
#
_symmetry.space_group_name_H-M   'P 1'
#
loop_
_entity.id
_entity.type
_entity.pdbx_description
1 polymer ?
#
loop_
_entity_poly.entity_id
_entity_poly.type
_entity_poly.pdbx_seq_one_letter_code
_entity_poly.pdbx_strand_id
1 'polypeptide(L)'
;MSSADATPPEWKAAADAHQRAMPLQRLTGNGMDYADVVALYAAVDTGVAWDEAAEKLGKENVERAEEAAEAGHSISARSWWLAASCCFRVGQVVLEDSARKRDLFNQMMDAYGRAGALSDPPVEHVHVPYQDGTLGGWLALPQRRGLGGESAPVVIIFGGFDGWREEYHVATTYLHQRGVGTLLLDGPGQGESRLFGNLVLDHDFTKAFSTVVDHLVDDPRLGPVGIWGNSMGGYLAAAVAAADDRVVACCVNGGTVRPAEILDRYPRFTAKVQPLLGIPDADEATRALGTYLLGEVELAGLTCPLLVLHGTPDQVFLVENARTLHDLAASTDKTWREWADGDHCIYNHSHEKHTLVADWFADRLTTDTATGGSR
;
A
#
# COMPACT_ATOMS: atom_id res chain seq x y z
N MET A 1 -11.04 40.67 -28.66
CA MET A 1 -11.50 40.61 -27.26
C MET A 1 -11.14 39.21 -26.76
N SER A 2 -10.14 39.16 -25.88
CA SER A 2 -9.56 37.93 -25.35
C SER A 2 -10.54 37.25 -24.37
N SER A 3 -10.86 35.97 -24.58
CA SER A 3 -11.70 35.14 -23.72
C SER A 3 -10.86 34.44 -22.63
N ALA A 4 -9.92 35.14 -22.04
CA ALA A 4 -9.09 34.64 -20.96
C ALA A 4 -9.49 35.39 -19.68
N ASP A 5 -10.25 34.71 -18.79
CA ASP A 5 -10.37 34.91 -17.34
C ASP A 5 -11.79 34.52 -16.82
N ALA A 6 -12.36 33.44 -17.31
CA ALA A 6 -13.45 32.81 -16.56
C ALA A 6 -12.84 31.81 -15.55
N THR A 7 -13.00 32.05 -14.26
CA THR A 7 -12.66 31.08 -13.20
C THR A 7 -13.36 29.75 -13.54
N PRO A 8 -12.63 28.64 -13.63
CA PRO A 8 -13.26 27.36 -13.94
C PRO A 8 -14.32 27.01 -12.88
N PRO A 9 -15.41 26.33 -13.27
CA PRO A 9 -16.41 25.86 -12.32
C PRO A 9 -15.78 25.06 -11.17
N GLU A 10 -16.33 25.11 -9.97
CA GLU A 10 -15.80 24.40 -8.78
C GLU A 10 -15.57 22.91 -9.03
N TRP A 11 -16.50 22.25 -9.75
CA TRP A 11 -16.34 20.84 -10.12
C TRP A 11 -15.08 20.58 -10.98
N LYS A 12 -14.70 21.51 -11.86
CA LYS A 12 -13.52 21.38 -12.70
C LYS A 12 -12.23 21.48 -11.88
N ALA A 13 -12.20 22.38 -10.90
CA ALA A 13 -11.06 22.49 -9.99
C ALA A 13 -10.90 21.23 -9.14
N ALA A 14 -12.02 20.63 -8.67
CA ALA A 14 -12.02 19.36 -7.95
C ALA A 14 -11.54 18.19 -8.85
N ALA A 15 -12.06 18.12 -10.08
CA ALA A 15 -11.66 17.12 -11.07
C ALA A 15 -10.15 17.15 -11.34
N ASP A 16 -9.61 18.35 -11.61
CA ASP A 16 -8.17 18.55 -11.85
C ASP A 16 -7.34 18.21 -10.62
N ALA A 17 -7.85 18.45 -9.41
CA ALA A 17 -7.17 18.09 -8.18
C ALA A 17 -7.12 16.57 -7.98
N HIS A 18 -8.21 15.85 -8.28
CA HIS A 18 -8.26 14.38 -8.21
C HIS A 18 -7.36 13.74 -9.26
N GLN A 19 -7.37 14.21 -10.50
CA GLN A 19 -6.47 13.71 -11.55
C GLN A 19 -4.99 13.92 -11.20
N ARG A 20 -4.63 15.06 -10.56
CA ARG A 20 -3.26 15.28 -10.06
C ARG A 20 -2.89 14.35 -8.89
N ALA A 21 -3.84 14.03 -8.01
CA ALA A 21 -3.61 13.13 -6.88
C ALA A 21 -3.58 11.65 -7.32
N MET A 22 -4.32 11.32 -8.36
CA MET A 22 -4.47 9.99 -8.96
C MET A 22 -4.04 10.02 -10.43
N PRO A 23 -2.75 10.26 -10.73
CA PRO A 23 -2.27 10.36 -12.10
C PRO A 23 -2.30 8.99 -12.79
N LEU A 24 -2.31 9.01 -14.13
CA LEU A 24 -2.39 7.81 -14.97
C LEU A 24 -1.43 6.70 -14.53
N GLN A 25 -0.16 7.04 -14.31
CA GLN A 25 0.87 6.08 -13.92
C GLN A 25 0.61 5.44 -12.53
N ARG A 26 0.02 6.16 -11.57
CA ARG A 26 -0.39 5.59 -10.28
C ARG A 26 -1.54 4.60 -10.48
N LEU A 27 -2.53 4.96 -11.27
CA LEU A 27 -3.71 4.13 -11.50
C LEU A 27 -3.35 2.85 -12.26
N THR A 28 -2.66 2.96 -13.40
CA THR A 28 -2.25 1.81 -14.20
C THR A 28 -1.15 0.97 -13.52
N GLY A 29 -0.19 1.61 -12.87
CA GLY A 29 0.88 0.93 -12.12
C GLY A 29 0.37 0.09 -10.95
N ASN A 30 -0.81 0.41 -10.42
CA ASN A 30 -1.50 -0.31 -9.35
C ASN A 30 -2.70 -1.14 -9.84
N GLY A 31 -2.74 -1.48 -11.14
CA GLY A 31 -3.60 -2.50 -11.70
C GLY A 31 -4.93 -2.05 -12.26
N MET A 32 -5.21 -0.73 -12.33
CA MET A 32 -6.40 -0.25 -13.05
C MET A 32 -6.17 -0.37 -14.56
N ASP A 33 -7.16 -0.89 -15.28
CA ASP A 33 -7.09 -0.99 -16.73
C ASP A 33 -7.00 0.39 -17.38
N TYR A 34 -6.19 0.50 -18.43
CA TYR A 34 -6.00 1.78 -19.12
C TYR A 34 -7.31 2.35 -19.69
N ALA A 35 -8.19 1.48 -20.21
CA ALA A 35 -9.48 1.93 -20.76
C ALA A 35 -10.39 2.48 -19.66
N ASP A 36 -10.39 1.87 -18.47
CA ASP A 36 -11.14 2.37 -17.30
C ASP A 36 -10.59 3.73 -16.82
N VAL A 37 -9.26 3.92 -16.82
CA VAL A 37 -8.66 5.23 -16.47
C VAL A 37 -9.09 6.31 -17.46
N VAL A 38 -9.01 6.02 -18.77
CA VAL A 38 -9.44 6.96 -19.81
C VAL A 38 -10.93 7.30 -19.69
N ALA A 39 -11.78 6.29 -19.42
CA ALA A 39 -13.22 6.48 -19.24
C ALA A 39 -13.52 7.30 -17.97
N LEU A 40 -12.83 7.04 -16.87
CA LEU A 40 -12.93 7.81 -15.63
C LEU A 40 -12.62 9.30 -15.88
N TYR A 41 -11.46 9.59 -16.48
CA TYR A 41 -11.05 10.97 -16.76
C TYR A 41 -12.04 11.68 -17.70
N ALA A 42 -12.48 10.99 -18.76
CA ALA A 42 -13.46 11.54 -19.70
C ALA A 42 -14.80 11.88 -19.02
N ALA A 43 -15.28 11.02 -18.12
CA ALA A 43 -16.52 11.29 -17.38
C ALA A 43 -16.38 12.49 -16.44
N VAL A 44 -15.28 12.54 -15.71
CA VAL A 44 -14.99 13.63 -14.75
C VAL A 44 -14.80 14.97 -15.48
N ASP A 45 -14.21 14.96 -16.67
CA ASP A 45 -14.07 16.17 -17.51
C ASP A 45 -15.39 16.70 -18.07
N THR A 46 -16.47 15.93 -17.98
CA THR A 46 -17.86 16.38 -18.30
C THR A 46 -18.64 16.80 -17.08
N GLY A 47 -18.05 16.76 -15.88
CA GLY A 47 -18.67 17.20 -14.63
C GLY A 47 -19.32 16.08 -13.81
N VAL A 48 -19.13 14.81 -14.17
CA VAL A 48 -19.51 13.67 -13.31
C VAL A 48 -18.59 13.64 -12.10
N ALA A 49 -19.13 13.41 -10.90
CA ALA A 49 -18.32 13.27 -9.70
C ALA A 49 -17.36 12.08 -9.79
N TRP A 50 -16.16 12.25 -9.24
CA TRP A 50 -15.10 11.24 -9.35
C TRP A 50 -15.52 9.87 -8.82
N ASP A 51 -16.13 9.84 -7.64
CA ASP A 51 -16.59 8.62 -6.99
C ASP A 51 -17.76 7.95 -7.74
N GLU A 52 -18.67 8.75 -8.32
CA GLU A 52 -19.78 8.25 -9.14
C GLU A 52 -19.26 7.62 -10.45
N ALA A 53 -18.30 8.28 -11.13
CA ALA A 53 -17.70 7.76 -12.34
C ALA A 53 -16.93 6.47 -12.08
N ALA A 54 -16.14 6.42 -10.99
CA ALA A 54 -15.40 5.23 -10.60
C ALA A 54 -16.32 4.06 -10.19
N GLU A 55 -17.39 4.35 -9.42
CA GLU A 55 -18.37 3.32 -9.04
C GLU A 55 -19.09 2.72 -10.24
N LYS A 56 -19.47 3.56 -11.22
CA LYS A 56 -20.09 3.08 -12.46
C LYS A 56 -19.20 2.06 -13.18
N LEU A 57 -17.91 2.39 -13.36
CA LEU A 57 -16.95 1.48 -13.98
C LEU A 57 -16.77 0.20 -13.15
N GLY A 58 -16.74 0.33 -11.82
CA GLY A 58 -16.69 -0.81 -10.92
C GLY A 58 -17.87 -1.76 -11.12
N LYS A 59 -19.10 -1.24 -11.18
CA LYS A 59 -20.32 -2.03 -11.41
C LYS A 59 -20.33 -2.71 -12.78
N GLU A 60 -19.89 -2.01 -13.84
CA GLU A 60 -19.74 -2.61 -15.17
C GLU A 60 -18.75 -3.77 -15.16
N ASN A 61 -17.65 -3.66 -14.41
CA ASN A 61 -16.68 -4.74 -14.25
C ASN A 61 -17.22 -5.91 -13.39
N VAL A 62 -18.09 -5.63 -12.39
CA VAL A 62 -18.84 -6.68 -11.66
C VAL A 62 -19.72 -7.47 -12.60
N GLU A 63 -20.52 -6.81 -13.46
CA GLU A 63 -21.38 -7.48 -14.46
C GLU A 63 -20.56 -8.41 -15.37
N ARG A 64 -19.42 -7.94 -15.90
CA ARG A 64 -18.50 -8.75 -16.70
C ARG A 64 -17.92 -9.95 -15.93
N ALA A 65 -17.64 -9.76 -14.64
CA ALA A 65 -17.14 -10.84 -13.79
C ALA A 65 -18.19 -11.93 -13.57
N GLU A 66 -19.45 -11.53 -13.33
CA GLU A 66 -20.58 -12.43 -13.16
C GLU A 66 -20.88 -13.21 -14.44
N GLU A 67 -20.96 -12.53 -15.57
CA GLU A 67 -21.12 -13.17 -16.90
C GLU A 67 -20.00 -14.20 -17.18
N ALA A 68 -18.74 -13.85 -16.88
CA ALA A 68 -17.62 -14.77 -17.06
C ALA A 68 -17.71 -15.98 -16.12
N ALA A 69 -18.14 -15.76 -14.86
CA ALA A 69 -18.33 -16.84 -13.89
C ALA A 69 -19.45 -17.80 -14.31
N GLU A 70 -20.60 -17.28 -14.77
CA GLU A 70 -21.72 -18.07 -15.29
C GLU A 70 -21.32 -18.90 -16.51
N ALA A 71 -20.46 -18.36 -17.38
CA ALA A 71 -19.88 -19.07 -18.51
C ALA A 71 -18.79 -20.10 -18.15
N GLY A 72 -18.43 -20.24 -16.87
CA GLY A 72 -17.38 -21.13 -16.38
C GLY A 72 -15.95 -20.62 -16.63
N HIS A 73 -15.77 -19.37 -16.96
CA HIS A 73 -14.48 -18.75 -17.26
C HIS A 73 -13.86 -18.14 -15.99
N SER A 74 -13.45 -18.96 -15.04
CA SER A 74 -12.97 -18.54 -13.71
C SER A 74 -11.79 -17.57 -13.76
N ILE A 75 -10.85 -17.74 -14.71
CA ILE A 75 -9.69 -16.85 -14.86
C ILE A 75 -10.15 -15.45 -15.30
N SER A 76 -11.07 -15.38 -16.26
CA SER A 76 -11.64 -14.11 -16.72
C SER A 76 -12.49 -13.45 -15.63
N ALA A 77 -13.32 -14.22 -14.92
CA ALA A 77 -14.08 -13.73 -13.77
C ALA A 77 -13.18 -13.12 -12.70
N ARG A 78 -12.10 -13.81 -12.34
CA ARG A 78 -11.10 -13.29 -11.39
C ARG A 78 -10.51 -11.96 -11.86
N SER A 79 -10.16 -11.84 -13.14
CA SER A 79 -9.59 -10.61 -13.71
C SER A 79 -10.57 -9.44 -13.62
N TRP A 80 -11.85 -9.67 -13.95
CA TRP A 80 -12.89 -8.65 -13.87
C TRP A 80 -13.22 -8.25 -12.43
N TRP A 81 -13.22 -9.19 -11.46
CA TRP A 81 -13.35 -8.86 -10.04
C TRP A 81 -12.22 -7.97 -9.55
N LEU A 82 -10.97 -8.20 -9.96
CA LEU A 82 -9.85 -7.33 -9.63
C LEU A 82 -10.02 -5.93 -10.26
N ALA A 83 -10.47 -5.84 -11.50
CA ALA A 83 -10.75 -4.56 -12.16
C ALA A 83 -11.86 -3.79 -11.42
N ALA A 84 -12.94 -4.47 -11.00
CA ALA A 84 -13.99 -3.87 -10.19
C ALA A 84 -13.45 -3.32 -8.87
N SER A 85 -12.65 -4.11 -8.16
CA SER A 85 -12.01 -3.68 -6.90
C SER A 85 -11.14 -2.44 -7.10
N CYS A 86 -10.34 -2.38 -8.18
CA CYS A 86 -9.54 -1.19 -8.51
C CYS A 86 -10.41 0.06 -8.71
N CYS A 87 -11.54 -0.06 -9.43
CA CYS A 87 -12.44 1.06 -9.66
C CYS A 87 -13.06 1.57 -8.34
N PHE A 88 -13.58 0.68 -7.49
CA PHE A 88 -14.15 1.07 -6.19
C PHE A 88 -13.08 1.68 -5.26
N ARG A 89 -11.85 1.14 -5.27
CA ARG A 89 -10.71 1.71 -4.55
C ARG A 89 -10.45 3.15 -4.95
N VAL A 90 -10.40 3.41 -6.24
CA VAL A 90 -10.15 4.74 -6.79
C VAL A 90 -11.29 5.69 -6.46
N GLY A 91 -12.54 5.21 -6.43
CA GLY A 91 -13.70 6.01 -6.04
C GLY A 91 -13.68 6.44 -4.57
N GLN A 92 -13.35 5.52 -3.64
CA GLN A 92 -13.40 5.82 -2.21
C GLN A 92 -12.25 6.69 -1.71
N VAL A 93 -11.05 6.61 -2.33
CA VAL A 93 -9.82 7.24 -1.81
C VAL A 93 -9.90 8.78 -1.76
N VAL A 94 -10.69 9.39 -2.63
CA VAL A 94 -10.86 10.85 -2.69
C VAL A 94 -11.90 11.39 -1.70
N LEU A 95 -12.70 10.51 -1.11
CA LEU A 95 -13.77 10.89 -0.19
C LEU A 95 -13.25 11.09 1.24
N GLU A 96 -13.85 12.04 1.95
CA GLU A 96 -13.75 12.11 3.40
C GLU A 96 -14.54 10.97 4.05
N ASP A 97 -14.28 10.71 5.35
CA ASP A 97 -14.95 9.65 6.08
C ASP A 97 -16.49 9.89 6.12
N SER A 98 -17.20 8.96 5.53
CA SER A 98 -18.64 9.03 5.32
C SER A 98 -19.24 7.64 5.13
N ALA A 99 -20.57 7.54 5.16
CA ALA A 99 -21.28 6.32 4.78
C ALA A 99 -20.96 5.93 3.33
N ARG A 100 -20.85 6.92 2.43
CA ARG A 100 -20.50 6.72 1.02
C ARG A 100 -19.12 6.10 0.84
N LYS A 101 -18.11 6.61 1.57
CA LYS A 101 -16.76 6.03 1.56
C LYS A 101 -16.76 4.58 2.04
N ARG A 102 -17.48 4.29 3.14
CA ARG A 102 -17.59 2.92 3.68
C ARG A 102 -18.29 1.98 2.71
N ASP A 103 -19.31 2.45 2.01
CA ASP A 103 -20.01 1.65 0.99
C ASP A 103 -19.09 1.27 -0.16
N LEU A 104 -18.37 2.23 -0.75
CA LEU A 104 -17.40 1.94 -1.81
C LEU A 104 -16.25 1.06 -1.33
N PHE A 105 -15.81 1.23 -0.08
CA PHE A 105 -14.78 0.38 0.52
C PHE A 105 -15.27 -1.06 0.67
N ASN A 106 -16.53 -1.27 1.09
CA ASN A 106 -17.14 -2.60 1.17
C ASN A 106 -17.25 -3.26 -0.23
N GLN A 107 -17.68 -2.51 -1.25
CA GLN A 107 -17.73 -3.00 -2.63
C GLN A 107 -16.33 -3.39 -3.14
N MET A 108 -15.30 -2.61 -2.80
CA MET A 108 -13.90 -2.91 -3.10
C MET A 108 -13.46 -4.23 -2.46
N MET A 109 -13.72 -4.40 -1.15
CA MET A 109 -13.35 -5.62 -0.42
C MET A 109 -14.10 -6.85 -0.92
N ASP A 110 -15.41 -6.74 -1.20
CA ASP A 110 -16.20 -7.86 -1.74
C ASP A 110 -15.63 -8.30 -3.10
N ALA A 111 -15.39 -7.37 -4.01
CA ALA A 111 -14.81 -7.67 -5.32
C ALA A 111 -13.41 -8.31 -5.17
N TYR A 112 -12.55 -7.77 -4.30
CA TYR A 112 -11.23 -8.35 -4.05
C TYR A 112 -11.32 -9.77 -3.46
N GLY A 113 -12.20 -9.98 -2.49
CA GLY A 113 -12.44 -11.29 -1.88
C GLY A 113 -12.95 -12.34 -2.89
N ARG A 114 -13.88 -11.95 -3.79
CA ARG A 114 -14.35 -12.81 -4.87
C ARG A 114 -13.23 -13.19 -5.85
N ALA A 115 -12.38 -12.22 -6.21
CA ALA A 115 -11.19 -12.50 -7.01
C ALA A 115 -10.22 -13.44 -6.28
N GLY A 116 -10.01 -13.22 -4.99
CA GLY A 116 -9.16 -14.03 -4.13
C GLY A 116 -9.63 -15.47 -4.01
N ALA A 117 -10.95 -15.69 -3.91
CA ALA A 117 -11.54 -17.03 -3.87
C ALA A 117 -11.30 -17.83 -5.16
N LEU A 118 -11.11 -17.15 -6.29
CA LEU A 118 -10.78 -17.77 -7.60
C LEU A 118 -9.26 -17.90 -7.83
N SER A 119 -8.43 -17.52 -6.87
CA SER A 119 -6.98 -17.69 -6.94
C SER A 119 -6.59 -19.11 -6.53
N ASP A 120 -5.38 -19.54 -6.90
CA ASP A 120 -4.81 -20.82 -6.51
C ASP A 120 -3.37 -20.63 -5.99
N PRO A 121 -3.11 -20.79 -4.68
CA PRO A 121 -4.10 -20.98 -3.59
C PRO A 121 -5.06 -19.79 -3.43
N PRO A 122 -6.25 -19.99 -2.83
CA PRO A 122 -7.15 -18.89 -2.52
C PRO A 122 -6.51 -17.84 -1.61
N VAL A 123 -6.85 -16.58 -1.82
CA VAL A 123 -6.45 -15.48 -0.92
C VAL A 123 -7.33 -15.51 0.32
N GLU A 124 -6.73 -15.42 1.48
CA GLU A 124 -7.41 -15.46 2.77
C GLU A 124 -7.63 -14.05 3.31
N HIS A 125 -8.86 -13.71 3.72
CA HIS A 125 -9.13 -12.49 4.48
C HIS A 125 -8.75 -12.73 5.94
N VAL A 126 -7.70 -12.04 6.39
CA VAL A 126 -7.12 -12.21 7.74
C VAL A 126 -7.57 -11.05 8.62
N HIS A 127 -8.00 -11.41 9.84
CA HIS A 127 -8.36 -10.46 10.89
C HIS A 127 -7.53 -10.77 12.14
N VAL A 128 -6.60 -9.87 12.47
CA VAL A 128 -5.73 -10.02 13.64
C VAL A 128 -6.27 -9.14 14.76
N PRO A 129 -6.77 -9.70 15.87
CA PRO A 129 -7.23 -8.92 17.02
C PRO A 129 -6.10 -8.07 17.61
N TYR A 130 -6.37 -6.81 17.88
CA TYR A 130 -5.44 -5.90 18.54
C TYR A 130 -6.22 -4.87 19.36
N GLN A 131 -5.90 -4.73 20.66
CA GLN A 131 -6.66 -3.90 21.60
C GLN A 131 -8.17 -4.22 21.52
N ASP A 132 -9.02 -3.19 21.37
CA ASP A 132 -10.48 -3.34 21.22
C ASP A 132 -10.91 -3.43 19.75
N GLY A 133 -9.97 -3.61 18.82
CA GLY A 133 -10.20 -3.60 17.38
C GLY A 133 -9.59 -4.79 16.64
N THR A 134 -9.47 -4.62 15.34
CA THR A 134 -8.98 -5.67 14.45
C THR A 134 -8.14 -5.06 13.32
N LEU A 135 -6.98 -5.65 13.05
CA LEU A 135 -6.16 -5.35 11.88
C LEU A 135 -6.60 -6.24 10.73
N GLY A 136 -6.97 -5.64 9.60
CA GLY A 136 -7.47 -6.35 8.43
C GLY A 136 -6.39 -6.55 7.36
N GLY A 137 -6.31 -7.75 6.79
CA GLY A 137 -5.34 -8.09 5.75
C GLY A 137 -5.81 -9.14 4.75
N TRP A 138 -5.11 -9.24 3.62
CA TRP A 138 -5.25 -10.27 2.61
C TRP A 138 -3.96 -11.09 2.55
N LEU A 139 -4.01 -12.34 3.04
CA LEU A 139 -2.90 -13.28 2.95
C LEU A 139 -3.01 -14.06 1.65
N ALA A 140 -1.98 -13.99 0.83
CA ALA A 140 -1.88 -14.72 -0.42
C ALA A 140 -0.57 -15.51 -0.45
N LEU A 141 -0.66 -16.81 -0.70
CA LEU A 141 0.49 -17.71 -0.76
C LEU A 141 0.89 -17.97 -2.21
N PRO A 142 2.19 -18.20 -2.50
CA PRO A 142 2.61 -18.61 -3.83
C PRO A 142 2.18 -20.03 -4.13
N GLN A 143 1.94 -20.35 -5.42
CA GLN A 143 1.81 -21.75 -5.83
C GLN A 143 3.13 -22.49 -5.55
N ARG A 144 3.08 -23.51 -4.72
CA ARG A 144 4.25 -24.35 -4.44
C ARG A 144 4.59 -25.20 -5.67
N ARG A 145 5.60 -24.80 -6.40
CA ARG A 145 6.22 -25.63 -7.44
C ARG A 145 7.67 -25.92 -7.05
N GLY A 146 7.87 -27.11 -6.45
CA GLY A 146 9.15 -27.81 -6.48
C GLY A 146 10.32 -27.25 -5.65
N LEU A 147 10.09 -26.31 -4.75
CA LEU A 147 11.08 -25.93 -3.76
C LEU A 147 10.81 -26.77 -2.51
N GLY A 148 11.77 -27.59 -2.10
CA GLY A 148 11.67 -28.56 -1.00
C GLY A 148 11.56 -27.95 0.41
N GLY A 149 10.99 -26.74 0.53
CA GLY A 149 10.73 -26.06 1.80
C GLY A 149 9.31 -26.28 2.28
N GLU A 150 9.13 -26.52 3.60
CA GLU A 150 7.83 -26.75 4.21
C GLU A 150 7.02 -25.46 4.37
N SER A 151 7.64 -24.28 4.47
CA SER A 151 7.02 -22.96 4.66
C SER A 151 7.47 -21.95 3.61
N ALA A 152 6.56 -21.02 3.26
CA ALA A 152 6.86 -19.93 2.32
C ALA A 152 7.24 -18.65 3.10
N PRO A 153 8.33 -17.94 2.73
CA PRO A 153 8.55 -16.60 3.27
C PRO A 153 7.39 -15.67 2.92
N VAL A 154 7.15 -14.66 3.74
CA VAL A 154 6.03 -13.73 3.54
C VAL A 154 6.48 -12.28 3.69
N VAL A 155 5.97 -11.40 2.84
CA VAL A 155 6.19 -9.95 2.93
C VAL A 155 4.89 -9.25 3.31
N ILE A 156 4.91 -8.50 4.41
CA ILE A 156 3.82 -7.59 4.79
C ILE A 156 3.95 -6.33 3.94
N ILE A 157 2.90 -5.98 3.18
CA ILE A 157 2.89 -4.81 2.30
C ILE A 157 1.76 -3.88 2.71
N PHE A 158 2.06 -2.60 2.89
CA PHE A 158 1.09 -1.58 3.26
C PHE A 158 1.46 -0.19 2.74
N GLY A 159 0.50 0.70 2.80
CA GLY A 159 0.63 2.06 2.33
C GLY A 159 0.81 3.11 3.41
N GLY A 160 0.52 4.35 3.03
CA GLY A 160 0.66 5.52 3.87
C GLY A 160 -0.68 6.17 4.23
N PHE A 161 -0.83 7.46 3.90
CA PHE A 161 -2.01 8.25 4.25
C PHE A 161 -3.29 7.82 3.52
N ASP A 162 -3.20 7.41 2.26
CA ASP A 162 -4.35 7.13 1.40
C ASP A 162 -4.20 5.96 0.43
N GLY A 163 -3.00 5.43 0.27
CA GLY A 163 -2.75 4.17 -0.46
C GLY A 163 -2.90 3.00 0.49
N TRP A 164 -3.96 2.20 0.34
CA TRP A 164 -4.29 1.11 1.24
C TRP A 164 -4.07 -0.25 0.58
N ARG A 165 -4.20 -1.32 1.30
CA ARG A 165 -3.71 -2.67 1.00
C ARG A 165 -4.02 -3.16 -0.43
N GLU A 166 -5.24 -3.01 -0.93
CA GLU A 166 -5.61 -3.49 -2.28
C GLU A 166 -4.87 -2.74 -3.40
N GLU A 167 -4.32 -1.53 -3.12
CA GLU A 167 -3.50 -0.78 -4.07
C GLU A 167 -2.23 -1.54 -4.47
N TYR A 168 -1.75 -2.44 -3.60
CA TYR A 168 -0.49 -3.15 -3.78
C TYR A 168 -0.65 -4.55 -4.37
N HIS A 169 -1.85 -4.90 -4.85
CA HIS A 169 -2.13 -6.23 -5.45
C HIS A 169 -1.13 -6.60 -6.55
N VAL A 170 -0.73 -5.65 -7.40
CA VAL A 170 0.21 -5.90 -8.50
C VAL A 170 1.54 -6.46 -7.99
N ALA A 171 2.06 -5.94 -6.87
CA ALA A 171 3.30 -6.41 -6.26
C ALA A 171 3.25 -7.89 -5.86
N THR A 172 2.07 -8.40 -5.48
CA THR A 172 1.84 -9.80 -5.11
C THR A 172 2.28 -10.76 -6.21
N THR A 173 1.94 -10.44 -7.46
CA THR A 173 2.28 -11.29 -8.60
C THR A 173 3.80 -11.46 -8.75
N TYR A 174 4.56 -10.37 -8.59
CA TYR A 174 6.03 -10.41 -8.72
C TYR A 174 6.69 -11.23 -7.61
N LEU A 175 6.19 -11.11 -6.37
CA LEU A 175 6.69 -11.87 -5.22
C LEU A 175 6.31 -13.34 -5.33
N HIS A 176 5.07 -13.67 -5.69
CA HIS A 176 4.60 -15.05 -5.83
C HIS A 176 5.36 -15.82 -6.91
N GLN A 177 5.72 -15.18 -8.03
CA GLN A 177 6.55 -15.80 -9.07
C GLN A 177 7.94 -16.22 -8.56
N ARG A 178 8.38 -15.67 -7.41
CA ARG A 178 9.66 -15.97 -6.73
C ARG A 178 9.49 -16.82 -5.48
N GLY A 179 8.31 -17.37 -5.25
CA GLY A 179 8.00 -18.21 -4.10
C GLY A 179 7.82 -17.48 -2.78
N VAL A 180 7.63 -16.16 -2.81
CA VAL A 180 7.40 -15.32 -1.63
C VAL A 180 5.91 -15.00 -1.51
N GLY A 181 5.29 -15.34 -0.38
CA GLY A 181 3.93 -14.99 -0.02
C GLY A 181 3.78 -13.50 0.33
N THR A 182 2.56 -13.01 0.38
CA THR A 182 2.26 -11.63 0.73
C THR A 182 1.12 -11.51 1.71
N LEU A 183 1.26 -10.62 2.68
CA LEU A 183 0.15 -10.08 3.47
C LEU A 183 -0.04 -8.62 3.09
N LEU A 184 -1.08 -8.31 2.32
CA LEU A 184 -1.52 -6.95 2.09
C LEU A 184 -2.26 -6.49 3.34
N LEU A 185 -1.73 -5.51 4.08
CA LEU A 185 -2.21 -5.12 5.41
C LEU A 185 -2.70 -3.67 5.42
N ASP A 186 -3.81 -3.42 6.09
CA ASP A 186 -4.13 -2.10 6.60
C ASP A 186 -3.67 -2.02 8.06
N GLY A 187 -2.65 -1.21 8.33
CA GLY A 187 -2.17 -0.93 9.69
C GLY A 187 -3.10 0.00 10.48
N PRO A 188 -2.76 0.35 11.73
CA PRO A 188 -3.49 1.35 12.49
C PRO A 188 -3.64 2.67 11.72
N GLY A 189 -4.82 3.25 11.71
CA GLY A 189 -5.14 4.46 10.96
C GLY A 189 -5.46 4.24 9.48
N GLN A 190 -5.33 3.03 8.94
CA GLN A 190 -5.50 2.71 7.53
C GLN A 190 -6.75 1.85 7.28
N GLY A 191 -7.34 2.01 6.11
CA GLY A 191 -8.34 1.17 5.48
C GLY A 191 -9.34 0.50 6.40
N GLU A 192 -9.46 -0.82 6.31
CA GLU A 192 -10.37 -1.64 7.11
C GLU A 192 -10.10 -1.51 8.61
N SER A 193 -8.82 -1.52 9.01
CA SER A 193 -8.40 -1.44 10.42
C SER A 193 -8.89 -0.17 11.09
N ARG A 194 -8.96 0.96 10.35
CA ARG A 194 -9.52 2.21 10.85
C ARG A 194 -11.04 2.30 10.65
N LEU A 195 -11.54 2.07 9.44
CA LEU A 195 -12.94 2.32 9.09
C LEU A 195 -13.91 1.38 9.79
N PHE A 196 -13.49 0.16 10.10
CA PHE A 196 -14.31 -0.91 10.69
C PHE A 196 -13.70 -1.48 11.97
N GLY A 197 -12.37 -1.50 12.08
CA GLY A 197 -11.65 -1.98 13.25
C GLY A 197 -11.43 -0.94 14.35
N ASN A 198 -11.79 0.35 14.10
CA ASN A 198 -11.62 1.49 15.03
C ASN A 198 -10.18 1.72 15.54
N LEU A 199 -9.18 1.27 14.80
CA LEU A 199 -7.77 1.44 15.14
C LEU A 199 -7.21 2.70 14.46
N VAL A 200 -6.80 3.68 15.24
CA VAL A 200 -6.10 4.87 14.76
C VAL A 200 -4.60 4.70 14.92
N LEU A 201 -3.82 5.50 14.19
CA LEU A 201 -2.37 5.51 14.34
C LEU A 201 -2.00 6.23 15.64
N ASP A 202 -1.31 5.54 16.52
CA ASP A 202 -0.73 6.06 17.77
C ASP A 202 0.77 5.73 17.85
N HIS A 203 1.44 6.12 18.93
CA HIS A 203 2.86 5.84 19.14
C HIS A 203 3.16 4.36 19.43
N ASP A 204 2.15 3.57 19.77
CA ASP A 204 2.25 2.13 19.99
C ASP A 204 2.05 1.30 18.72
N PHE A 205 1.96 1.94 17.54
CA PHE A 205 1.70 1.25 16.26
C PHE A 205 2.67 0.09 15.99
N THR A 206 3.92 0.17 16.43
CA THR A 206 4.87 -0.94 16.28
C THR A 206 4.39 -2.22 16.96
N LYS A 207 3.69 -2.10 18.10
CA LYS A 207 3.10 -3.25 18.80
C LYS A 207 1.97 -3.88 18.00
N ALA A 208 1.16 -3.07 17.28
CA ALA A 208 0.13 -3.57 16.39
C ALA A 208 0.73 -4.42 15.26
N PHE A 209 1.80 -3.94 14.63
CA PHE A 209 2.53 -4.70 13.61
C PHE A 209 3.22 -5.94 14.19
N SER A 210 3.80 -5.87 15.40
CA SER A 210 4.36 -7.05 16.08
C SER A 210 3.30 -8.12 16.35
N THR A 211 2.05 -7.73 16.67
CA THR A 211 0.94 -8.69 16.79
C THR A 211 0.61 -9.36 15.44
N VAL A 212 0.74 -8.63 14.33
CA VAL A 212 0.63 -9.24 12.99
C VAL A 212 1.79 -10.20 12.73
N VAL A 213 3.01 -9.85 13.12
CA VAL A 213 4.18 -10.74 13.01
C VAL A 213 3.98 -12.01 13.85
N ASP A 214 3.46 -11.90 15.10
CA ASP A 214 3.08 -13.05 15.93
C ASP A 214 2.15 -13.99 15.15
N HIS A 215 1.08 -13.45 14.57
CA HIS A 215 0.11 -14.22 13.80
C HIS A 215 0.74 -14.94 12.60
N LEU A 216 1.71 -14.31 11.91
CA LEU A 216 2.39 -14.92 10.77
C LEU A 216 3.41 -15.99 11.20
N VAL A 217 4.13 -15.77 12.28
CA VAL A 217 5.13 -16.74 12.81
C VAL A 217 4.47 -17.98 13.37
N ASP A 218 3.25 -17.85 13.91
CA ASP A 218 2.47 -18.99 14.42
C ASP A 218 1.83 -19.85 13.32
N ASP A 219 1.80 -19.36 12.05
CA ASP A 219 1.29 -20.13 10.92
C ASP A 219 2.37 -21.05 10.35
N PRO A 220 2.24 -22.38 10.45
CA PRO A 220 3.26 -23.33 10.00
C PRO A 220 3.48 -23.32 8.48
N ARG A 221 2.61 -22.69 7.72
CA ARG A 221 2.74 -22.51 6.26
C ARG A 221 3.74 -21.42 5.89
N LEU A 222 4.05 -20.53 6.86
CA LEU A 222 4.87 -19.34 6.66
C LEU A 222 6.27 -19.51 7.25
N GLY A 223 7.22 -18.80 6.64
CA GLY A 223 8.63 -18.76 6.99
C GLY A 223 9.08 -17.34 7.38
N PRO A 224 10.28 -16.92 6.98
CA PRO A 224 10.79 -15.60 7.31
C PRO A 224 9.86 -14.46 6.89
N VAL A 225 9.76 -13.43 7.74
CA VAL A 225 8.87 -12.27 7.53
C VAL A 225 9.69 -11.07 7.05
N GLY A 226 9.33 -10.53 5.87
CA GLY A 226 9.79 -9.24 5.39
C GLY A 226 8.71 -8.17 5.53
N ILE A 227 9.10 -6.90 5.43
CA ILE A 227 8.17 -5.76 5.50
C ILE A 227 8.45 -4.76 4.36
N TRP A 228 7.38 -4.28 3.71
CA TRP A 228 7.47 -3.32 2.61
C TRP A 228 6.45 -2.20 2.83
N GLY A 229 6.95 -1.02 3.19
CA GLY A 229 6.14 0.18 3.37
C GLY A 229 6.26 1.15 2.20
N ASN A 230 5.13 1.74 1.82
CA ASN A 230 5.04 2.69 0.72
C ASN A 230 4.61 4.07 1.24
N SER A 231 5.24 5.16 0.77
CA SER A 231 4.95 6.51 1.24
C SER A 231 5.19 6.65 2.75
N MET A 232 4.26 7.21 3.53
CA MET A 232 4.34 7.21 5.00
C MET A 232 4.49 5.78 5.57
N GLY A 233 4.00 4.77 4.87
CA GLY A 233 4.24 3.36 5.23
C GLY A 233 5.72 2.99 5.27
N GLY A 234 6.57 3.67 4.50
CA GLY A 234 8.03 3.51 4.59
C GLY A 234 8.59 3.94 5.94
N TYR A 235 8.08 5.03 6.53
CA TYR A 235 8.37 5.41 7.91
C TYR A 235 7.93 4.31 8.89
N LEU A 236 6.70 3.84 8.75
CA LEU A 236 6.15 2.79 9.62
C LEU A 236 6.96 1.49 9.49
N ALA A 237 7.31 1.07 8.26
CA ALA A 237 8.09 -0.14 8.02
C ALA A 237 9.48 -0.09 8.68
N ALA A 238 10.17 1.05 8.54
CA ALA A 238 11.47 1.25 9.18
C ALA A 238 11.39 1.21 10.71
N ALA A 239 10.37 1.85 11.29
CA ALA A 239 10.14 1.83 12.74
C ALA A 239 9.81 0.43 13.25
N VAL A 240 8.98 -0.32 12.53
CA VAL A 240 8.61 -1.71 12.89
C VAL A 240 9.84 -2.61 12.80
N ALA A 241 10.60 -2.55 11.72
CA ALA A 241 11.80 -3.37 11.54
C ALA A 241 12.91 -3.01 12.56
N ALA A 242 12.91 -1.78 13.08
CA ALA A 242 13.81 -1.38 14.16
C ALA A 242 13.36 -1.89 15.53
N ALA A 243 12.06 -2.14 15.71
CA ALA A 243 11.47 -2.55 17.00
C ALA A 243 11.25 -4.07 17.12
N ASP A 244 11.24 -4.82 16.02
CA ASP A 244 10.94 -6.25 15.98
C ASP A 244 11.96 -7.00 15.11
N ASP A 245 12.87 -7.73 15.75
CA ASP A 245 13.98 -8.47 15.11
C ASP A 245 13.52 -9.71 14.32
N ARG A 246 12.25 -10.11 14.43
CA ARG A 246 11.64 -11.15 13.62
C ARG A 246 11.35 -10.68 12.19
N VAL A 247 11.35 -9.37 11.96
CA VAL A 247 11.34 -8.79 10.60
C VAL A 247 12.76 -8.86 10.05
N VAL A 248 12.99 -9.78 9.13
CA VAL A 248 14.34 -10.10 8.64
C VAL A 248 14.74 -9.39 7.34
N ALA A 249 13.86 -8.58 6.75
CA ALA A 249 14.16 -7.71 5.60
C ALA A 249 13.17 -6.55 5.52
N CYS A 250 13.65 -5.33 5.26
CA CYS A 250 12.82 -4.11 5.21
C CYS A 250 13.00 -3.38 3.88
N CYS A 251 11.88 -3.06 3.21
CA CYS A 251 11.84 -2.21 2.03
C CYS A 251 11.06 -0.92 2.32
N VAL A 252 11.68 0.22 2.08
CA VAL A 252 11.12 1.56 2.21
C VAL A 252 11.00 2.17 0.82
N ASN A 253 9.78 2.35 0.32
CA ASN A 253 9.52 2.92 -1.00
C ASN A 253 8.89 4.31 -0.89
N GLY A 254 9.59 5.36 -1.32
CA GLY A 254 9.13 6.74 -1.24
C GLY A 254 8.83 7.18 0.20
N GLY A 255 9.59 6.67 1.17
CA GLY A 255 9.42 6.95 2.60
C GLY A 255 10.22 8.14 3.08
N THR A 256 10.14 8.42 4.38
CA THR A 256 10.77 9.57 5.04
C THR A 256 11.10 9.25 6.49
N VAL A 257 11.97 10.04 7.11
CA VAL A 257 12.16 10.03 8.58
C VAL A 257 11.16 10.94 9.32
N ARG A 258 10.41 11.79 8.61
CA ARG A 258 9.52 12.81 9.19
C ARG A 258 8.22 12.95 8.38
N PRO A 259 7.19 12.12 8.65
CA PRO A 259 5.93 12.18 7.88
C PRO A 259 5.26 13.57 7.84
N ALA A 260 5.44 14.39 8.88
CA ALA A 260 4.88 15.73 8.94
C ALA A 260 5.40 16.69 7.85
N GLU A 261 6.54 16.36 7.19
CA GLU A 261 7.08 17.21 6.11
C GLU A 261 6.12 17.41 4.93
N ILE A 262 5.15 16.50 4.74
CA ILE A 262 4.12 16.66 3.70
C ILE A 262 3.30 17.92 3.91
N LEU A 263 3.05 18.30 5.15
CA LEU A 263 2.23 19.47 5.51
C LEU A 263 2.94 20.78 5.18
N ASP A 264 4.27 20.80 5.09
CA ASP A 264 5.06 21.96 4.69
C ASP A 264 4.76 22.37 3.24
N ARG A 265 4.42 21.38 2.38
CA ARG A 265 4.13 21.58 0.95
C ARG A 265 2.64 21.45 0.61
N TYR A 266 1.94 20.60 1.33
CA TYR A 266 0.52 20.28 1.10
C TYR A 266 -0.31 20.39 2.37
N PRO A 267 -0.56 21.61 2.90
CA PRO A 267 -1.33 21.79 4.16
C PRO A 267 -2.70 21.10 4.16
N ARG A 268 -3.32 20.93 2.96
CA ARG A 268 -4.59 20.21 2.79
C ARG A 268 -4.54 18.75 3.27
N PHE A 269 -3.34 18.16 3.38
CA PHE A 269 -3.18 16.81 3.92
C PHE A 269 -3.58 16.69 5.40
N THR A 270 -3.74 17.79 6.11
CA THR A 270 -4.29 17.79 7.48
C THR A 270 -5.63 17.06 7.54
N ALA A 271 -6.48 17.19 6.52
CA ALA A 271 -7.75 16.45 6.40
C ALA A 271 -7.56 14.91 6.32
N LYS A 272 -6.39 14.43 5.92
CA LYS A 272 -6.02 13.00 5.96
C LYS A 272 -5.40 12.61 7.30
N VAL A 273 -4.67 13.52 7.94
CA VAL A 273 -3.99 13.31 9.24
C VAL A 273 -4.99 13.21 10.37
N GLN A 274 -6.02 14.06 10.39
CA GLN A 274 -7.05 14.05 11.42
C GLN A 274 -7.69 12.66 11.62
N PRO A 275 -8.27 12.00 10.58
CA PRO A 275 -8.85 10.67 10.74
C PRO A 275 -7.79 9.58 10.94
N LEU A 276 -6.58 9.73 10.41
CA LEU A 276 -5.48 8.79 10.63
C LEU A 276 -5.13 8.66 12.11
N LEU A 277 -5.03 9.80 12.81
CA LEU A 277 -4.68 9.88 14.23
C LEU A 277 -5.92 9.84 15.16
N GLY A 278 -7.13 9.92 14.61
CA GLY A 278 -8.36 10.04 15.40
C GLY A 278 -8.46 11.38 16.14
N ILE A 279 -7.79 12.43 15.67
CA ILE A 279 -7.73 13.76 16.28
C ILE A 279 -8.54 14.74 15.42
N PRO A 280 -9.73 15.20 15.86
CA PRO A 280 -10.59 16.07 15.07
C PRO A 280 -10.04 17.49 14.88
N ASP A 281 -9.26 18.01 15.85
CA ASP A 281 -8.68 19.35 15.75
C ASP A 281 -7.47 19.35 14.81
N ALA A 282 -7.48 20.21 13.80
CA ALA A 282 -6.47 20.24 12.74
C ALA A 282 -5.07 20.66 13.26
N ASP A 283 -5.03 21.63 14.19
CA ASP A 283 -3.77 22.11 14.75
C ASP A 283 -3.17 21.06 15.71
N GLU A 284 -4.01 20.37 16.47
CA GLU A 284 -3.60 19.28 17.35
C GLU A 284 -3.10 18.09 16.53
N ALA A 285 -3.83 17.68 15.49
CA ALA A 285 -3.42 16.62 14.58
C ALA A 285 -2.08 16.92 13.89
N THR A 286 -1.88 18.17 13.46
CA THR A 286 -0.60 18.65 12.89
C THR A 286 0.54 18.55 13.89
N ARG A 287 0.33 19.01 15.12
CA ARG A 287 1.33 18.90 16.20
C ARG A 287 1.65 17.45 16.54
N ALA A 288 0.60 16.61 16.64
CA ALA A 288 0.76 15.20 16.94
C ALA A 288 1.56 14.47 15.82
N LEU A 289 1.23 14.71 14.53
CA LEU A 289 2.04 14.15 13.45
C LEU A 289 3.50 14.60 13.48
N GLY A 290 3.76 15.83 13.95
CA GLY A 290 5.11 16.37 14.13
C GLY A 290 5.99 15.61 15.12
N THR A 291 5.40 14.76 15.97
CA THR A 291 6.13 13.92 16.94
C THR A 291 6.60 12.59 16.35
N TYR A 292 6.14 12.21 15.16
CA TYR A 292 6.58 11.01 14.47
C TYR A 292 7.90 11.29 13.75
N LEU A 293 9.00 10.91 14.38
CA LEU A 293 10.37 11.12 13.89
C LEU A 293 11.18 9.83 14.03
N LEU A 294 12.07 9.56 13.07
CA LEU A 294 13.09 8.52 13.16
C LEU A 294 14.46 9.18 13.14
N GLY A 295 15.13 9.16 14.29
CA GLY A 295 16.51 9.61 14.43
C GLY A 295 17.48 8.44 14.63
N GLU A 296 18.69 8.76 15.06
CA GLU A 296 19.74 7.76 15.31
C GLU A 296 19.31 6.71 16.35
N VAL A 297 18.55 7.13 17.38
CA VAL A 297 18.12 6.24 18.48
C VAL A 297 17.11 5.22 17.97
N GLU A 298 16.09 5.67 17.23
CA GLU A 298 15.05 4.82 16.70
C GLU A 298 15.60 3.86 15.63
N LEU A 299 16.49 4.36 14.75
CA LEU A 299 17.07 3.58 13.64
C LEU A 299 18.25 2.71 14.04
N ALA A 300 18.76 2.82 15.28
CA ALA A 300 19.80 1.93 15.80
C ALA A 300 19.36 0.46 15.89
N GLY A 301 18.04 0.21 16.04
CA GLY A 301 17.46 -1.13 16.02
C GLY A 301 17.26 -1.72 14.62
N LEU A 302 17.31 -0.90 13.55
CA LEU A 302 17.11 -1.37 12.18
C LEU A 302 18.40 -2.02 11.66
N THR A 303 18.57 -3.29 11.99
CA THR A 303 19.78 -4.08 11.70
C THR A 303 19.59 -5.09 10.55
N CYS A 304 18.33 -5.45 10.21
CA CYS A 304 18.05 -6.33 9.09
C CYS A 304 18.42 -5.66 7.75
N PRO A 305 18.60 -6.45 6.66
CA PRO A 305 18.75 -5.91 5.32
C PRO A 305 17.72 -4.83 4.99
N LEU A 306 18.20 -3.70 4.45
CA LEU A 306 17.40 -2.53 4.14
C LEU A 306 17.51 -2.13 2.67
N LEU A 307 16.35 -2.05 1.99
CA LEU A 307 16.23 -1.46 0.66
C LEU A 307 15.46 -0.14 0.76
N VAL A 308 16.06 0.95 0.30
CA VAL A 308 15.40 2.25 0.19
C VAL A 308 15.28 2.65 -1.28
N LEU A 309 14.05 2.89 -1.73
CA LEU A 309 13.71 3.32 -3.08
C LEU A 309 13.16 4.74 -3.04
N HIS A 310 13.61 5.61 -3.96
CA HIS A 310 13.11 6.97 -4.03
C HIS A 310 13.17 7.55 -5.45
N GLY A 311 12.30 8.51 -5.73
CA GLY A 311 12.35 9.34 -6.94
C GLY A 311 12.89 10.72 -6.61
N THR A 312 13.89 11.21 -7.38
CA THR A 312 14.49 12.54 -7.15
C THR A 312 13.43 13.68 -7.16
N PRO A 313 12.47 13.73 -8.12
CA PRO A 313 11.48 14.80 -8.18
C PRO A 313 10.27 14.60 -7.25
N ASP A 314 10.32 13.64 -6.32
CA ASP A 314 9.24 13.41 -5.36
C ASP A 314 8.98 14.67 -4.51
N GLN A 315 7.74 15.19 -4.60
CA GLN A 315 7.30 16.37 -3.86
C GLN A 315 6.45 16.02 -2.63
N VAL A 316 6.14 14.74 -2.42
CA VAL A 316 5.41 14.27 -1.23
C VAL A 316 6.38 14.13 -0.07
N PHE A 317 7.42 13.33 -0.25
CA PHE A 317 8.54 13.20 0.67
C PHE A 317 9.85 13.48 -0.06
N LEU A 318 10.71 14.28 0.55
CA LEU A 318 11.96 14.70 -0.09
C LEU A 318 13.00 13.59 -0.03
N VAL A 319 13.77 13.46 -1.09
CA VAL A 319 14.84 12.47 -1.24
C VAL A 319 15.88 12.56 -0.12
N GLU A 320 16.14 13.75 0.41
CA GLU A 320 17.08 13.99 1.51
C GLU A 320 16.65 13.32 2.80
N ASN A 321 15.33 13.32 3.10
CA ASN A 321 14.79 12.67 4.29
C ASN A 321 14.80 11.13 4.15
N ALA A 322 14.55 10.60 2.95
CA ALA A 322 14.73 9.18 2.68
C ALA A 322 16.21 8.77 2.74
N ARG A 323 17.11 9.63 2.28
CA ARG A 323 18.57 9.42 2.39
C ARG A 323 19.00 9.39 3.85
N THR A 324 18.47 10.29 4.67
CA THR A 324 18.71 10.32 6.11
C THR A 324 18.30 8.99 6.77
N LEU A 325 17.13 8.42 6.42
CA LEU A 325 16.70 7.11 6.91
C LEU A 325 17.71 6.02 6.53
N HIS A 326 18.13 5.96 5.28
CA HIS A 326 19.10 4.99 4.80
C HIS A 326 20.43 5.11 5.52
N ASP A 327 20.94 6.33 5.72
CA ASP A 327 22.27 6.57 6.29
C ASP A 327 22.31 6.27 7.78
N LEU A 328 21.26 6.64 8.54
CA LEU A 328 21.16 6.43 9.99
C LEU A 328 20.84 4.99 10.39
N ALA A 329 20.23 4.18 9.50
CA ALA A 329 19.94 2.78 9.82
C ALA A 329 21.21 2.00 10.15
N ALA A 330 21.18 1.18 11.21
CA ALA A 330 22.33 0.40 11.67
C ALA A 330 22.63 -0.84 10.82
N SER A 331 21.76 -1.20 9.88
CA SER A 331 21.95 -2.31 8.96
C SER A 331 23.30 -2.23 8.24
N THR A 332 24.00 -3.36 8.11
CA THR A 332 25.24 -3.50 7.32
C THR A 332 24.97 -3.92 5.87
N ASP A 333 23.76 -4.42 5.56
CA ASP A 333 23.28 -4.73 4.20
C ASP A 333 22.24 -3.67 3.80
N LYS A 334 22.73 -2.55 3.28
CA LYS A 334 21.88 -1.43 2.83
C LYS A 334 21.99 -1.25 1.33
N THR A 335 20.82 -1.16 0.67
CA THR A 335 20.70 -0.85 -0.76
C THR A 335 19.93 0.44 -0.93
N TRP A 336 20.53 1.40 -1.63
CA TRP A 336 19.86 2.62 -2.11
C TRP A 336 19.60 2.53 -3.60
N ARG A 337 18.37 2.75 -4.00
CA ARG A 337 18.01 2.86 -5.41
C ARG A 337 17.20 4.12 -5.66
N GLU A 338 17.66 4.96 -6.57
CA GLU A 338 17.06 6.24 -6.92
C GLU A 338 16.77 6.32 -8.40
N TRP A 339 15.59 6.85 -8.74
CA TRP A 339 15.21 7.18 -10.11
C TRP A 339 15.22 8.70 -10.28
N ALA A 340 16.03 9.20 -11.22
CA ALA A 340 16.19 10.63 -11.49
C ALA A 340 14.90 11.30 -11.98
N ASP A 341 13.98 10.53 -12.55
CA ASP A 341 12.66 10.92 -13.04
C ASP A 341 11.51 10.19 -12.33
N GLY A 342 11.80 9.49 -11.22
CA GLY A 342 10.83 8.73 -10.44
C GLY A 342 9.83 9.65 -9.74
N ASP A 343 8.55 9.40 -9.92
CA ASP A 343 7.50 10.08 -9.16
C ASP A 343 7.37 9.51 -7.72
N HIS A 344 6.41 10.03 -6.93
CA HIS A 344 6.15 9.52 -5.59
C HIS A 344 5.86 8.02 -5.62
N CYS A 345 6.59 7.23 -4.82
CA CYS A 345 6.53 5.76 -4.80
C CYS A 345 6.88 5.07 -6.13
N ILE A 346 7.51 5.78 -7.09
CA ILE A 346 8.00 5.20 -8.35
C ILE A 346 6.88 4.53 -9.16
N TYR A 347 5.69 5.18 -9.23
CA TYR A 347 4.57 4.66 -10.01
C TYR A 347 4.84 4.64 -11.51
N ASN A 348 5.61 5.63 -12.01
CA ASN A 348 5.97 5.74 -13.42
C ASN A 348 6.98 4.68 -13.90
N HIS A 349 7.65 3.97 -12.98
CA HIS A 349 8.54 2.83 -13.26
C HIS A 349 8.07 1.55 -12.53
N SER A 350 6.74 1.32 -12.44
CA SER A 350 6.14 0.23 -11.66
C SER A 350 6.74 -1.15 -11.98
N HIS A 351 6.95 -1.48 -13.26
CA HIS A 351 7.51 -2.77 -13.66
C HIS A 351 8.94 -2.95 -13.13
N GLU A 352 9.82 -1.96 -13.36
CA GLU A 352 11.21 -2.00 -12.90
C GLU A 352 11.26 -2.09 -11.36
N LYS A 353 10.50 -1.24 -10.67
CA LYS A 353 10.39 -1.24 -9.22
C LYS A 353 9.96 -2.61 -8.66
N HIS A 354 8.86 -3.16 -9.16
CA HIS A 354 8.33 -4.43 -8.64
C HIS A 354 9.28 -5.59 -8.91
N THR A 355 9.93 -5.63 -10.08
CA THR A 355 10.93 -6.64 -10.41
C THR A 355 12.10 -6.58 -9.44
N LEU A 356 12.67 -5.37 -9.26
CA LEU A 356 13.80 -5.16 -8.36
C LEU A 356 13.47 -5.55 -6.91
N VAL A 357 12.33 -5.08 -6.39
CA VAL A 357 11.94 -5.35 -5.00
C VAL A 357 11.67 -6.83 -4.78
N ALA A 358 11.01 -7.49 -5.74
CA ALA A 358 10.69 -8.90 -5.62
C ALA A 358 11.95 -9.78 -5.69
N ASP A 359 12.92 -9.48 -6.58
CA ASP A 359 14.23 -10.15 -6.60
C ASP A 359 14.98 -9.93 -5.29
N TRP A 360 15.00 -8.68 -4.79
CA TRP A 360 15.69 -8.31 -3.55
C TRP A 360 15.15 -9.06 -2.32
N PHE A 361 13.82 -9.21 -2.20
CA PHE A 361 13.22 -10.01 -1.13
C PHE A 361 13.48 -11.50 -1.31
N ALA A 362 13.35 -12.03 -2.54
CA ALA A 362 13.60 -13.43 -2.81
C ALA A 362 15.02 -13.83 -2.41
N ASP A 363 16.03 -13.04 -2.77
CA ASP A 363 17.44 -13.29 -2.43
C ASP A 363 17.68 -13.36 -0.91
N ARG A 364 16.88 -12.66 -0.10
CA ARG A 364 17.08 -12.57 1.35
C ARG A 364 16.17 -13.49 2.17
N LEU A 365 15.01 -13.84 1.62
CA LEU A 365 14.01 -14.62 2.35
C LEU A 365 14.00 -16.10 1.93
N THR A 366 14.53 -16.45 0.73
CA THR A 366 14.45 -17.82 0.22
C THR A 366 15.79 -18.58 0.27
N THR A 367 16.90 -17.92 0.64
CA THR A 367 18.19 -18.62 0.79
C THR A 367 18.12 -19.56 1.99
N ASP A 368 18.27 -20.85 1.73
CA ASP A 368 18.46 -21.87 2.75
C ASP A 368 19.53 -21.43 3.77
N THR A 369 19.16 -21.39 5.05
CA THR A 369 20.11 -21.33 6.18
C THR A 369 21.00 -22.60 6.27
N ALA A 370 21.18 -23.32 5.18
CA ALA A 370 21.92 -24.58 5.08
C ALA A 370 23.41 -24.41 4.68
N THR A 371 24.09 -23.30 5.13
CA THR A 371 25.56 -23.25 5.08
C THR A 371 26.18 -22.65 6.34
N GLY A 372 25.69 -23.09 7.49
CA GLY A 372 26.40 -23.00 8.78
C GLY A 372 27.13 -24.32 9.08
N GLY A 373 27.99 -24.81 8.18
CA GLY A 373 28.70 -26.05 8.34
C GLY A 373 30.02 -26.06 7.55
N SER A 374 31.09 -25.61 8.20
CA SER A 374 32.51 -25.94 8.01
C SER A 374 33.11 -25.93 6.56
N ARG A 375 33.96 -24.96 6.31
CA ARG A 375 35.33 -25.24 5.84
C ARG A 375 36.33 -24.32 6.53
#